data_995566af25b54d17c3a0d48589293979
#
_entry.id   995566af25b54d17c3a0d48589293979
#
_cell.length_a   1.000
_cell.length_b   1.000
_cell.length_c   1.000
_cell.angle_alpha   90.00
_cell.angle_beta   90.00
_cell.angle_gamma   90.00
#
_symmetry.space_group_name_H-M   'P 1'
#
loop_
_entity.id
_entity.type
_entity.pdbx_description
1 polymer ?
#
loop_
_entity_poly.entity_id
_entity_poly.type
_entity_poly.pdbx_seq_one_letter_code
_entity_poly.pdbx_strand_id
1 'polypeptide(L)'
;NLVTLLDDPEVTEIAINGPGNVWAGYHGSRFMKPVQIEGVTTGLITSLGEVIAAHTGQQVDSYTPILSGRIPINLAEGVPDNQRGDYRVQVVLAPAVEQHIGGIVCIRKPGIKQITLDEYQDTGAFEHINEPRLHSDYSDDHLIALYRAKRWKEFFIGIMKARKNIMISAGTNAGKTTWLNGMLEHIDPHERLVTIEDTREIRTPNKNVVHLIYSRGGQGRAKVTPFDLLESILRLTPDRAIMGEIRGGEAFPFLELLNTGHSGSLSSIHSDSPEMMFDRLASMAARGGAEMNKSQLIEYSRQLIDVVIQWEYGFDGRRYISEVQYAKAA
;
A
#
# COMPACT_ATOMS: atom_id res chain seq x y z
N ASN A 1 -26.74 4.71 4.92
CA ASN A 1 -26.39 4.62 3.50
C ASN A 1 -25.09 5.39 3.20
N LEU A 2 -24.60 5.39 1.96
CA LEU A 2 -23.34 6.07 1.59
C LEU A 2 -23.43 7.60 1.78
N VAL A 3 -24.58 8.20 1.50
CA VAL A 3 -24.82 9.64 1.67
C VAL A 3 -24.67 10.03 3.15
N THR A 4 -25.20 9.23 4.07
CA THR A 4 -25.06 9.49 5.51
C THR A 4 -23.59 9.52 5.97
N LEU A 5 -22.72 8.66 5.38
CA LEU A 5 -21.28 8.71 5.67
C LEU A 5 -20.60 9.95 5.04
N LEU A 6 -21.04 10.35 3.86
CA LEU A 6 -20.50 11.56 3.21
C LEU A 6 -20.89 12.83 3.97
N ASP A 7 -22.07 12.85 4.58
CA ASP A 7 -22.59 13.99 5.37
C ASP A 7 -22.04 14.01 6.81
N ASP A 8 -21.52 12.89 7.32
CA ASP A 8 -20.97 12.81 8.68
C ASP A 8 -19.65 13.61 8.78
N PRO A 9 -19.57 14.68 9.58
CA PRO A 9 -18.36 15.50 9.69
C PRO A 9 -17.17 14.77 10.31
N GLU A 10 -17.40 13.69 11.09
CA GLU A 10 -16.34 12.90 11.69
C GLU A 10 -15.68 11.94 10.71
N VAL A 11 -16.34 11.63 9.59
CA VAL A 11 -15.78 10.75 8.56
C VAL A 11 -14.81 11.54 7.67
N THR A 12 -13.60 11.04 7.56
CA THR A 12 -12.52 11.62 6.73
C THR A 12 -12.35 10.91 5.41
N GLU A 13 -12.69 9.62 5.37
CA GLU A 13 -12.48 8.77 4.21
C GLU A 13 -13.45 7.59 4.20
N ILE A 14 -13.85 7.15 3.00
CA ILE A 14 -14.70 5.98 2.78
C ILE A 14 -13.99 5.07 1.78
N ALA A 15 -13.82 3.79 2.14
CA ALA A 15 -13.25 2.77 1.28
C ALA A 15 -14.28 1.66 1.03
N ILE A 16 -14.72 1.52 -0.21
CA ILE A 16 -15.56 0.43 -0.70
C ILE A 16 -14.62 -0.58 -1.36
N ASN A 17 -14.33 -1.68 -0.68
CA ASN A 17 -13.39 -2.71 -1.15
C ASN A 17 -14.09 -3.82 -1.96
N GLY A 18 -15.38 -3.68 -2.20
CA GLY A 18 -16.22 -4.63 -2.91
C GLY A 18 -17.61 -4.73 -2.30
N PRO A 19 -18.46 -5.63 -2.83
CA PRO A 19 -19.81 -5.85 -2.33
C PRO A 19 -19.82 -6.17 -0.83
N GLY A 20 -20.57 -5.37 -0.05
CA GLY A 20 -20.70 -5.54 1.41
C GLY A 20 -19.43 -5.31 2.23
N ASN A 21 -18.35 -4.88 1.62
CA ASN A 21 -17.06 -4.62 2.29
C ASN A 21 -16.73 -3.12 2.25
N VAL A 22 -17.26 -2.38 3.23
CA VAL A 22 -17.13 -0.93 3.34
C VAL A 22 -16.44 -0.56 4.64
N TRP A 23 -15.53 0.39 4.57
CA TRP A 23 -14.77 0.91 5.68
C TRP A 23 -14.81 2.44 5.71
N ALA A 24 -14.74 3.03 6.90
CA ALA A 24 -14.67 4.47 7.06
C ALA A 24 -13.54 4.87 7.99
N GLY A 25 -12.79 5.90 7.60
CA GLY A 25 -11.82 6.60 8.43
C GLY A 25 -12.50 7.73 9.19
N TYR A 26 -12.10 7.96 10.45
CA TYR A 26 -12.66 8.98 11.31
C TYR A 26 -11.57 9.88 11.88
N HIS A 27 -11.94 11.13 12.18
CA HIS A 27 -11.04 12.03 12.90
C HIS A 27 -10.54 11.40 14.19
N GLY A 28 -9.23 11.53 14.47
CA GLY A 28 -8.60 10.98 15.67
C GLY A 28 -8.46 9.45 15.71
N SER A 29 -8.95 8.72 14.71
CA SER A 29 -8.79 7.27 14.62
C SER A 29 -7.64 6.92 13.69
N ARG A 30 -6.70 6.08 14.16
CA ARG A 30 -5.59 5.61 13.33
C ARG A 30 -6.05 4.67 12.22
N PHE A 31 -7.01 3.80 12.52
CA PHE A 31 -7.46 2.76 11.60
C PHE A 31 -8.89 3.01 11.15
N MET A 32 -9.20 2.62 9.92
CA MET A 32 -10.57 2.60 9.42
C MET A 32 -11.39 1.57 10.19
N LYS A 33 -12.70 1.84 10.32
CA LYS A 33 -13.67 0.94 10.93
C LYS A 33 -14.61 0.35 9.89
N PRO A 34 -15.01 -0.94 10.01
CA PRO A 34 -15.98 -1.53 9.11
C PRO A 34 -17.35 -0.86 9.31
N VAL A 35 -18.04 -0.60 8.20
CA VAL A 35 -19.38 0.00 8.19
C VAL A 35 -20.34 -0.90 7.41
N GLN A 36 -21.48 -1.19 8.02
CA GLN A 36 -22.56 -1.94 7.38
C GLN A 36 -23.38 -1.00 6.48
N ILE A 37 -23.31 -1.21 5.17
CA ILE A 37 -24.15 -0.50 4.18
C ILE A 37 -24.84 -1.55 3.32
N GLU A 38 -26.15 -1.60 3.43
CA GLU A 38 -26.96 -2.49 2.56
C GLU A 38 -26.96 -1.98 1.12
N GLY A 39 -27.08 -2.90 0.17
CA GLY A 39 -27.21 -2.59 -1.24
C GLY A 39 -25.90 -2.28 -1.97
N VAL A 40 -24.75 -2.38 -1.32
CA VAL A 40 -23.45 -2.26 -2.00
C VAL A 40 -23.19 -3.55 -2.80
N THR A 41 -23.53 -3.51 -4.08
CA THR A 41 -23.36 -4.61 -5.03
C THR A 41 -22.29 -4.26 -6.06
N THR A 42 -21.80 -5.24 -6.80
CA THR A 42 -20.90 -5.04 -7.95
C THR A 42 -21.47 -4.02 -8.94
N GLY A 43 -22.77 -4.13 -9.26
CA GLY A 43 -23.44 -3.18 -10.17
C GLY A 43 -23.45 -1.76 -9.64
N LEU A 44 -23.71 -1.56 -8.34
CA LEU A 44 -23.66 -0.24 -7.72
C LEU A 44 -22.24 0.37 -7.79
N ILE A 45 -21.21 -0.43 -7.52
CA ILE A 45 -19.82 0.03 -7.56
C ILE A 45 -19.44 0.47 -8.98
N THR A 46 -19.79 -0.32 -9.98
CA THR A 46 -19.54 0.01 -11.39
C THR A 46 -20.28 1.29 -11.79
N SER A 47 -21.59 1.37 -11.50
CA SER A 47 -22.38 2.57 -11.80
C SER A 47 -21.88 3.82 -11.09
N LEU A 48 -21.40 3.69 -9.85
CA LEU A 48 -20.76 4.80 -9.13
C LEU A 48 -19.51 5.29 -9.86
N GLY A 49 -18.67 4.36 -10.32
CA GLY A 49 -17.50 4.68 -11.14
C GLY A 49 -17.87 5.42 -12.43
N GLU A 50 -18.89 4.93 -13.16
CA GLU A 50 -19.37 5.55 -14.39
C GLU A 50 -19.94 6.96 -14.17
N VAL A 51 -20.69 7.18 -13.09
CA VAL A 51 -21.21 8.50 -12.71
C VAL A 51 -20.06 9.46 -12.38
N ILE A 52 -19.05 9.02 -11.64
CA ILE A 52 -17.87 9.82 -11.33
C ILE A 52 -17.11 10.16 -12.61
N ALA A 53 -16.93 9.20 -13.51
CA ALA A 53 -16.27 9.40 -14.79
C ALA A 53 -17.00 10.43 -15.64
N ALA A 54 -18.33 10.31 -15.76
CA ALA A 54 -19.15 11.28 -16.49
C ALA A 54 -19.05 12.69 -15.90
N HIS A 55 -19.07 12.81 -14.56
CA HIS A 55 -18.95 14.10 -13.87
C HIS A 55 -17.60 14.76 -14.08
N THR A 56 -16.52 13.96 -14.12
CA THR A 56 -15.14 14.45 -14.26
C THR A 56 -14.67 14.55 -15.71
N GLY A 57 -15.53 14.25 -16.68
CA GLY A 57 -15.17 14.24 -18.11
C GLY A 57 -14.14 13.16 -18.47
N GLN A 58 -14.08 12.08 -17.70
CA GLN A 58 -13.17 10.96 -17.88
C GLN A 58 -13.93 9.70 -18.32
N GLN A 59 -13.20 8.63 -18.61
CA GLN A 59 -13.76 7.32 -18.94
C GLN A 59 -13.29 6.31 -17.89
N VAL A 60 -14.20 5.41 -17.48
CA VAL A 60 -13.87 4.22 -16.69
C VAL A 60 -14.67 3.03 -17.19
N ASP A 61 -14.00 1.97 -17.59
CA ASP A 61 -14.59 0.73 -18.09
C ASP A 61 -13.58 -0.42 -17.99
N SER A 62 -13.90 -1.56 -18.62
CA SER A 62 -13.01 -2.74 -18.65
C SER A 62 -11.72 -2.56 -19.48
N TYR A 63 -11.57 -1.49 -20.23
CA TYR A 63 -10.38 -1.14 -21.00
C TYR A 63 -9.53 -0.10 -20.27
N THR A 64 -10.18 0.83 -19.61
CA THR A 64 -9.60 1.90 -18.78
C THR A 64 -10.13 1.81 -17.35
N PRO A 65 -9.75 0.78 -16.58
CA PRO A 65 -10.42 0.45 -15.33
C PRO A 65 -10.02 1.34 -14.15
N ILE A 66 -9.06 2.25 -14.33
CA ILE A 66 -8.53 3.12 -13.28
C ILE A 66 -8.98 4.55 -13.54
N LEU A 67 -9.61 5.16 -12.54
CA LEU A 67 -10.01 6.56 -12.58
C LEU A 67 -9.62 7.26 -11.30
N SER A 68 -8.95 8.40 -11.45
CA SER A 68 -8.67 9.35 -10.36
C SER A 68 -9.42 10.64 -10.64
N GLY A 69 -10.30 11.04 -9.74
CA GLY A 69 -11.17 12.19 -9.95
C GLY A 69 -11.30 13.10 -8.73
N ARG A 70 -11.94 14.25 -8.96
CA ARG A 70 -12.38 15.19 -7.93
C ARG A 70 -13.84 15.46 -8.12
N ILE A 71 -14.63 15.41 -7.06
CA ILE A 71 -16.04 15.73 -7.07
C ILE A 71 -16.22 16.95 -6.16
N PRO A 72 -16.61 18.10 -6.71
CA PRO A 72 -16.82 19.29 -5.90
C PRO A 72 -18.01 19.11 -4.95
N ILE A 73 -17.86 19.63 -3.75
CA ILE A 73 -18.90 19.66 -2.71
C ILE A 73 -19.24 21.12 -2.38
N ASN A 74 -20.45 21.29 -1.81
CA ASN A 74 -20.95 22.62 -1.40
C ASN A 74 -20.98 23.63 -2.55
N LEU A 75 -21.54 23.23 -3.70
CA LEU A 75 -21.73 24.10 -4.85
C LEU A 75 -22.93 25.08 -4.70
N ALA A 76 -23.64 25.01 -3.57
CA ALA A 76 -24.77 25.90 -3.35
C ALA A 76 -24.33 27.38 -3.33
N GLU A 77 -25.17 28.29 -3.86
CA GLU A 77 -24.93 29.71 -3.78
C GLU A 77 -24.82 30.18 -2.32
N GLY A 78 -23.82 31.02 -2.05
CA GLY A 78 -23.60 31.58 -0.71
C GLY A 78 -22.72 30.77 0.22
N VAL A 79 -22.24 29.58 -0.21
CA VAL A 79 -21.24 28.82 0.57
C VAL A 79 -19.88 29.53 0.46
N PRO A 80 -19.25 29.96 1.59
CA PRO A 80 -17.93 30.58 1.58
C PRO A 80 -16.86 29.68 0.96
N ASP A 81 -15.88 30.26 0.27
CA ASP A 81 -14.84 29.51 -0.42
C ASP A 81 -14.01 28.61 0.54
N ASN A 82 -13.83 29.01 1.80
CA ASN A 82 -13.15 28.21 2.82
C ASN A 82 -13.96 26.99 3.31
N GLN A 83 -15.23 26.88 2.91
CA GLN A 83 -16.09 25.72 3.17
C GLN A 83 -16.32 24.88 1.90
N ARG A 84 -15.77 25.32 0.77
CA ARG A 84 -15.78 24.56 -0.48
C ARG A 84 -14.60 23.62 -0.51
N GLY A 85 -14.76 22.51 -1.18
CA GLY A 85 -13.71 21.54 -1.36
C GLY A 85 -14.09 20.48 -2.37
N ASP A 86 -13.15 19.58 -2.63
CA ASP A 86 -13.38 18.45 -3.53
C ASP A 86 -13.20 17.15 -2.77
N TYR A 87 -14.12 16.21 -2.93
CA TYR A 87 -13.84 14.82 -2.67
C TYR A 87 -12.78 14.33 -3.66
N ARG A 88 -11.71 13.74 -3.16
CA ARG A 88 -10.75 13.02 -4.00
C ARG A 88 -11.21 11.59 -4.11
N VAL A 89 -11.40 11.11 -5.33
CA VAL A 89 -11.94 9.79 -5.57
C VAL A 89 -10.97 8.98 -6.40
N GLN A 90 -10.75 7.74 -5.97
CA GLN A 90 -10.06 6.71 -6.73
C GLN A 90 -11.03 5.57 -6.99
N VAL A 91 -11.18 5.20 -8.26
CA VAL A 91 -11.95 4.03 -8.69
C VAL A 91 -11.00 3.07 -9.38
N VAL A 92 -11.13 1.78 -9.07
CA VAL A 92 -10.44 0.72 -9.82
C VAL A 92 -11.46 -0.38 -10.09
N LEU A 93 -11.78 -0.60 -11.35
CA LEU A 93 -12.74 -1.63 -11.79
C LEU A 93 -12.04 -2.92 -12.25
N ALA A 94 -12.78 -3.99 -12.39
CA ALA A 94 -12.31 -5.18 -13.08
C ALA A 94 -11.95 -4.82 -14.55
N PRO A 95 -10.85 -5.35 -15.11
CA PRO A 95 -10.04 -6.47 -14.63
C PRO A 95 -8.84 -6.10 -13.73
N ALA A 96 -8.69 -4.84 -13.30
CA ALA A 96 -7.62 -4.44 -12.39
C ALA A 96 -7.87 -4.84 -10.91
N VAL A 97 -9.04 -5.42 -10.63
CA VAL A 97 -9.39 -6.20 -9.43
C VAL A 97 -10.05 -7.51 -9.89
N GLU A 98 -10.24 -8.44 -8.95
CA GLU A 98 -10.92 -9.72 -9.27
C GLU A 98 -12.34 -9.49 -9.78
N GLN A 99 -12.76 -10.25 -10.78
CA GLN A 99 -14.06 -10.08 -11.47
C GLN A 99 -15.26 -10.12 -10.52
N HIS A 100 -15.22 -10.97 -9.50
CA HIS A 100 -16.32 -11.11 -8.53
C HIS A 100 -16.44 -9.91 -7.58
N ILE A 101 -15.37 -9.13 -7.41
CA ILE A 101 -15.35 -7.86 -6.67
C ILE A 101 -15.99 -6.74 -7.50
N GLY A 102 -15.79 -6.79 -8.83
CA GLY A 102 -16.31 -5.83 -9.80
C GLY A 102 -15.57 -4.50 -9.79
N GLY A 103 -15.24 -3.97 -8.63
CA GLY A 103 -14.51 -2.73 -8.47
C GLY A 103 -14.35 -2.32 -7.01
N ILE A 104 -13.52 -1.31 -6.82
CA ILE A 104 -13.31 -0.64 -5.54
C ILE A 104 -13.44 0.87 -5.73
N VAL A 105 -13.86 1.57 -4.69
CA VAL A 105 -13.95 3.03 -4.66
C VAL A 105 -13.40 3.55 -3.34
N CYS A 106 -12.47 4.49 -3.41
CA CYS A 106 -11.99 5.21 -2.25
C CYS A 106 -12.34 6.68 -2.39
N ILE A 107 -12.99 7.26 -1.38
CA ILE A 107 -13.43 8.65 -1.35
C ILE A 107 -12.80 9.32 -0.15
N ARG A 108 -11.90 10.27 -0.38
CA ARG A 108 -11.29 11.07 0.67
C ARG A 108 -11.96 12.45 0.73
N LYS A 109 -12.41 12.79 1.92
CA LYS A 109 -13.03 14.08 2.19
C LYS A 109 -11.95 15.16 2.37
N PRO A 110 -12.19 16.40 1.90
CA PRO A 110 -11.29 17.51 2.19
C PRO A 110 -11.37 17.87 3.67
N GLY A 111 -10.22 18.25 4.27
CA GLY A 111 -10.21 18.85 5.59
C GLY A 111 -10.75 20.29 5.49
N ILE A 112 -11.99 20.50 5.90
CA ILE A 112 -12.64 21.82 5.84
C ILE A 112 -12.31 22.65 7.09
N LYS A 113 -11.98 22.00 8.22
CA LYS A 113 -11.67 22.67 9.48
C LYS A 113 -10.25 23.26 9.43
N GLN A 114 -10.14 24.56 9.59
CA GLN A 114 -8.86 25.20 9.89
C GLN A 114 -8.56 25.00 11.38
N ILE A 115 -7.41 24.42 11.67
CA ILE A 115 -6.90 24.18 13.01
C ILE A 115 -5.79 25.20 13.27
N THR A 116 -5.90 25.95 14.36
CA THR A 116 -4.89 26.95 14.77
C THR A 116 -3.65 26.29 15.39
N LEU A 117 -2.55 27.03 15.49
CA LEU A 117 -1.37 26.53 16.20
C LEU A 117 -1.64 26.28 17.69
N ASP A 118 -2.50 27.08 18.30
CA ASP A 118 -2.91 26.88 19.70
C ASP A 118 -3.67 25.57 19.87
N GLU A 119 -4.64 25.29 18.99
CA GLU A 119 -5.35 24.01 18.97
C GLU A 119 -4.39 22.80 18.76
N TYR A 120 -3.37 22.95 17.90
CA TYR A 120 -2.34 21.92 17.73
C TYR A 120 -1.52 21.72 19.00
N GLN A 121 -1.17 22.78 19.71
CA GLN A 121 -0.47 22.69 20.98
C GLN A 121 -1.34 22.00 22.03
N ASP A 122 -2.60 22.39 22.17
CA ASP A 122 -3.54 21.83 23.13
C ASP A 122 -3.81 20.33 22.90
N THR A 123 -3.71 19.88 21.65
CA THR A 123 -3.86 18.46 21.29
C THR A 123 -2.55 17.66 21.38
N GLY A 124 -1.45 18.26 21.84
CA GLY A 124 -0.15 17.58 22.02
C GLY A 124 0.63 17.36 20.72
N ALA A 125 0.28 18.07 19.63
CA ALA A 125 0.94 17.87 18.34
C ALA A 125 2.45 18.18 18.34
N PHE A 126 2.94 18.91 19.34
CA PHE A 126 4.34 19.29 19.46
C PHE A 126 5.14 18.47 20.49
N GLU A 127 4.48 17.52 21.17
CA GLU A 127 5.11 16.76 22.29
C GLU A 127 6.24 15.85 21.83
N HIS A 128 6.21 15.37 20.57
CA HIS A 128 7.15 14.38 20.04
C HIS A 128 8.04 14.91 18.91
N ILE A 129 8.31 16.23 18.92
CA ILE A 129 9.22 16.85 17.94
C ILE A 129 10.64 16.30 18.15
N ASN A 130 11.26 15.80 17.06
CA ASN A 130 12.59 15.20 17.02
C ASN A 130 12.74 13.87 17.80
N GLU A 131 11.64 13.26 18.26
CA GLU A 131 11.68 11.93 18.82
C GLU A 131 11.66 10.83 17.75
N PRO A 132 12.26 9.65 18.01
CA PRO A 132 12.19 8.52 17.11
C PRO A 132 10.72 8.08 16.88
N ARG A 133 10.36 7.85 15.65
CA ARG A 133 9.03 7.31 15.33
C ARG A 133 8.94 5.85 15.81
N LEU A 134 8.16 5.60 16.86
CA LEU A 134 7.85 4.25 17.31
C LEU A 134 6.50 3.81 16.72
N HIS A 135 6.52 2.75 15.93
CA HIS A 135 5.30 2.15 15.39
C HIS A 135 4.77 1.01 16.27
N SER A 136 5.54 0.58 17.25
CA SER A 136 5.23 -0.52 18.18
C SER A 136 6.21 -0.50 19.36
N ASP A 137 6.04 -1.42 20.32
CA ASP A 137 7.00 -1.68 21.42
C ASP A 137 8.35 -2.24 20.94
N TYR A 138 8.54 -2.45 19.64
CA TYR A 138 9.78 -2.94 19.04
C TYR A 138 10.65 -1.76 18.58
N SER A 139 11.51 -1.27 19.47
CA SER A 139 12.54 -0.28 19.13
C SER A 139 13.63 -0.88 18.23
N ASP A 140 14.39 -0.04 17.53
CA ASP A 140 15.54 -0.51 16.73
C ASP A 140 16.57 -1.24 17.59
N ASP A 141 16.84 -0.77 18.82
CA ASP A 141 17.78 -1.43 19.75
C ASP A 141 17.30 -2.84 20.12
N HIS A 142 16.00 -3.00 20.37
CA HIS A 142 15.43 -4.32 20.66
C HIS A 142 15.56 -5.26 19.44
N LEU A 143 15.27 -4.77 18.24
CA LEU A 143 15.42 -5.55 17.01
C LEU A 143 16.88 -5.92 16.72
N ILE A 144 17.82 -5.00 16.96
CA ILE A 144 19.26 -5.26 16.86
C ILE A 144 19.68 -6.35 17.84
N ALA A 145 19.20 -6.30 19.09
CA ALA A 145 19.49 -7.32 20.09
C ALA A 145 18.96 -8.71 19.66
N LEU A 146 17.73 -8.81 19.15
CA LEU A 146 17.16 -10.05 18.62
C LEU A 146 17.98 -10.59 17.43
N TYR A 147 18.35 -9.72 16.50
CA TYR A 147 19.16 -10.05 15.32
C TYR A 147 20.53 -10.61 15.73
N ARG A 148 21.25 -9.90 16.61
CA ARG A 148 22.58 -10.34 17.10
C ARG A 148 22.51 -11.64 17.91
N ALA A 149 21.44 -11.82 18.67
CA ALA A 149 21.19 -13.06 19.42
C ALA A 149 20.69 -14.21 18.53
N LYS A 150 20.50 -13.98 17.24
CA LYS A 150 19.94 -14.96 16.26
C LYS A 150 18.57 -15.50 16.67
N ARG A 151 17.78 -14.70 17.38
CA ARG A 151 16.40 -15.05 17.75
C ARG A 151 15.48 -14.73 16.58
N TRP A 152 15.62 -15.55 15.52
CA TRP A 152 15.06 -15.23 14.21
C TRP A 152 13.54 -15.13 14.19
N LYS A 153 12.82 -16.03 14.87
CA LYS A 153 11.35 -15.98 14.91
C LYS A 153 10.86 -14.66 15.51
N GLU A 154 11.41 -14.29 16.67
CA GLU A 154 11.02 -13.04 17.35
C GLU A 154 11.46 -11.80 16.55
N PHE A 155 12.63 -11.86 15.90
CA PHE A 155 13.09 -10.80 15.02
C PHE A 155 12.12 -10.61 13.84
N PHE A 156 11.72 -11.68 13.16
CA PHE A 156 10.77 -11.58 12.03
C PHE A 156 9.40 -11.05 12.47
N ILE A 157 8.87 -11.48 13.59
CA ILE A 157 7.65 -10.91 14.18
C ILE A 157 7.86 -9.43 14.50
N GLY A 158 9.00 -9.09 15.11
CA GLY A 158 9.33 -7.73 15.52
C GLY A 158 9.41 -6.76 14.35
N ILE A 159 10.10 -7.11 13.26
CA ILE A 159 10.20 -6.25 12.06
C ILE A 159 8.84 -6.00 11.41
N MET A 160 7.92 -6.98 11.42
CA MET A 160 6.56 -6.78 10.93
C MET A 160 5.79 -5.79 11.80
N LYS A 161 5.86 -5.94 13.13
CA LYS A 161 5.20 -5.03 14.09
C LYS A 161 5.83 -3.63 14.08
N ALA A 162 7.15 -3.53 13.94
CA ALA A 162 7.87 -2.27 13.81
C ALA A 162 7.74 -1.59 12.44
N ARG A 163 6.92 -2.17 11.53
CA ARG A 163 6.65 -1.61 10.18
C ARG A 163 7.93 -1.39 9.38
N LYS A 164 8.85 -2.36 9.39
CA LYS A 164 10.06 -2.31 8.58
C LYS A 164 9.76 -2.65 7.12
N ASN A 165 10.39 -1.94 6.19
CA ASN A 165 10.32 -2.24 4.76
C ASN A 165 11.17 -3.46 4.44
N ILE A 166 10.57 -4.49 3.84
CA ILE A 166 11.19 -5.80 3.69
C ILE A 166 11.24 -6.20 2.22
N MET A 167 12.42 -6.65 1.78
CA MET A 167 12.60 -7.30 0.48
C MET A 167 12.94 -8.78 0.66
N ILE A 168 12.18 -9.65 0.00
CA ILE A 168 12.43 -11.08 -0.05
C ILE A 168 13.16 -11.41 -1.34
N SER A 169 14.41 -11.79 -1.23
CA SER A 169 15.27 -12.17 -2.36
C SER A 169 15.41 -13.69 -2.43
N ALA A 170 15.26 -14.25 -3.61
CA ALA A 170 15.44 -15.69 -3.81
C ALA A 170 15.53 -16.07 -5.28
N GLY A 171 16.13 -17.21 -5.56
CA GLY A 171 16.01 -17.89 -6.85
C GLY A 171 14.59 -18.34 -7.18
N THR A 172 14.42 -18.97 -8.35
CA THR A 172 13.13 -19.51 -8.79
C THR A 172 12.69 -20.68 -7.89
N ASN A 173 11.38 -20.76 -7.59
CA ASN A 173 10.76 -21.83 -6.78
C ASN A 173 11.27 -21.96 -5.32
N ALA A 174 11.99 -20.98 -4.81
CA ALA A 174 12.50 -21.00 -3.43
C ALA A 174 11.42 -20.80 -2.35
N GLY A 175 10.18 -20.46 -2.71
CA GLY A 175 9.06 -20.30 -1.76
C GLY A 175 8.82 -18.89 -1.25
N LYS A 176 9.25 -17.86 -1.99
CA LYS A 176 9.06 -16.43 -1.64
C LYS A 176 7.65 -16.08 -1.21
N THR A 177 6.66 -16.40 -2.06
CA THR A 177 5.24 -16.07 -1.78
C THR A 177 4.71 -16.80 -0.55
N THR A 178 5.12 -18.04 -0.34
CA THR A 178 4.74 -18.81 0.86
C THR A 178 5.27 -18.15 2.13
N TRP A 179 6.54 -17.73 2.10
CA TRP A 179 7.15 -17.02 3.22
C TRP A 179 6.49 -15.65 3.44
N LEU A 180 6.29 -14.89 2.36
CA LEU A 180 5.60 -13.61 2.42
C LEU A 180 4.24 -13.75 3.10
N ASN A 181 3.43 -14.72 2.69
CA ASN A 181 2.14 -15.00 3.32
C ASN A 181 2.26 -15.32 4.81
N GLY A 182 3.28 -16.07 5.22
CA GLY A 182 3.55 -16.34 6.63
C GLY A 182 3.92 -15.08 7.43
N MET A 183 4.65 -14.14 6.82
CA MET A 183 4.98 -12.87 7.44
C MET A 183 3.74 -11.98 7.63
N LEU A 184 2.80 -12.00 6.68
CA LEU A 184 1.58 -11.18 6.75
C LEU A 184 0.66 -11.54 7.93
N GLU A 185 0.75 -12.77 8.48
CA GLU A 185 0.03 -13.18 9.69
C GLU A 185 0.39 -12.34 10.94
N HIS A 186 1.52 -11.61 10.89
CA HIS A 186 2.00 -10.79 12.00
C HIS A 186 1.72 -9.28 11.84
N ILE A 187 0.98 -8.90 10.79
CA ILE A 187 0.46 -7.54 10.63
C ILE A 187 -0.72 -7.32 11.58
N ASP A 188 -0.86 -6.09 12.10
CA ASP A 188 -2.03 -5.71 12.89
C ASP A 188 -3.31 -5.92 12.05
N PRO A 189 -4.30 -6.68 12.55
CA PRO A 189 -5.52 -6.99 11.79
C PRO A 189 -6.37 -5.77 11.44
N HIS A 190 -6.14 -4.61 12.09
CA HIS A 190 -6.83 -3.36 11.79
C HIS A 190 -6.18 -2.57 10.65
N GLU A 191 -4.94 -2.90 10.27
CA GLU A 191 -4.26 -2.21 9.17
C GLU A 191 -4.97 -2.48 7.82
N ARG A 192 -5.04 -1.41 7.02
CA ARG A 192 -5.50 -1.48 5.63
C ARG A 192 -4.34 -1.91 4.72
N LEU A 193 -4.54 -2.98 3.97
CA LEU A 193 -3.54 -3.50 3.03
C LEU A 193 -4.00 -3.31 1.59
N VAL A 194 -3.07 -2.97 0.71
CA VAL A 194 -3.26 -3.05 -0.75
C VAL A 194 -2.17 -3.93 -1.34
N THR A 195 -2.57 -4.96 -2.08
CA THR A 195 -1.63 -5.84 -2.77
C THR A 195 -1.62 -5.57 -4.28
N ILE A 196 -0.48 -5.77 -4.93
CA ILE A 196 -0.31 -5.72 -6.39
C ILE A 196 0.29 -7.04 -6.85
N GLU A 197 -0.42 -7.74 -7.76
CA GLU A 197 -0.03 -9.07 -8.24
C GLU A 197 -0.36 -9.24 -9.73
N ASP A 198 0.39 -10.07 -10.42
CA ASP A 198 0.01 -10.56 -11.76
C ASP A 198 -0.95 -11.76 -11.67
N THR A 199 -0.81 -12.56 -10.63
CA THR A 199 -1.67 -13.69 -10.28
C THR A 199 -1.92 -13.64 -8.79
N ARG A 200 -3.15 -13.88 -8.37
CA ARG A 200 -3.60 -13.81 -6.99
C ARG A 200 -3.01 -14.93 -6.14
N GLU A 201 -1.92 -14.66 -5.43
CA GLU A 201 -1.22 -15.61 -4.54
C GLU A 201 -1.13 -15.11 -3.10
N ILE A 202 -1.16 -13.80 -2.88
CA ILE A 202 -1.06 -13.19 -1.54
C ILE A 202 -2.33 -13.45 -0.74
N ARG A 203 -2.14 -13.96 0.47
CA ARG A 203 -3.19 -14.24 1.44
C ARG A 203 -2.85 -13.52 2.75
N THR A 204 -3.85 -12.88 3.34
CA THR A 204 -3.71 -12.17 4.61
C THR A 204 -4.96 -12.35 5.46
N PRO A 205 -4.85 -12.38 6.79
CA PRO A 205 -6.01 -12.39 7.68
C PRO A 205 -6.71 -11.03 7.77
N ASN A 206 -6.06 -9.95 7.32
CA ASN A 206 -6.64 -8.60 7.36
C ASN A 206 -7.92 -8.53 6.54
N LYS A 207 -8.97 -7.95 7.12
CA LYS A 207 -10.28 -7.80 6.47
C LYS A 207 -10.35 -6.55 5.60
N ASN A 208 -9.62 -5.48 5.99
CA ASN A 208 -9.50 -4.27 5.19
C ASN A 208 -8.36 -4.44 4.18
N VAL A 209 -8.62 -5.18 3.13
CA VAL A 209 -7.63 -5.48 2.09
C VAL A 209 -8.21 -5.28 0.71
N VAL A 210 -7.39 -4.78 -0.19
CA VAL A 210 -7.65 -4.65 -1.63
C VAL A 210 -6.57 -5.39 -2.40
N HIS A 211 -6.98 -6.19 -3.37
CA HIS A 211 -6.08 -6.92 -4.26
C HIS A 211 -6.17 -6.34 -5.66
N LEU A 212 -5.11 -5.65 -6.08
CA LEU A 212 -4.97 -5.09 -7.41
C LEU A 212 -4.24 -6.10 -8.31
N ILE A 213 -4.75 -6.24 -9.54
CA ILE A 213 -4.28 -7.25 -10.49
C ILE A 213 -3.92 -6.58 -11.81
N TYR A 214 -2.78 -6.98 -12.38
CA TYR A 214 -2.37 -6.57 -13.72
C TYR A 214 -2.12 -7.78 -14.62
N SER A 215 -2.32 -7.60 -15.93
CA SER A 215 -2.02 -8.64 -16.92
C SER A 215 -0.62 -8.45 -17.49
N ARG A 216 0.18 -9.51 -17.47
CA ARG A 216 1.49 -9.51 -18.11
C ARG A 216 1.39 -9.52 -19.63
N GLY A 217 2.38 -8.89 -20.27
CA GLY A 217 2.56 -8.96 -21.73
C GLY A 217 1.51 -8.21 -22.54
N GLY A 218 0.68 -7.36 -21.93
CA GLY A 218 -0.33 -6.58 -22.65
C GLY A 218 -1.45 -7.41 -23.28
N GLN A 219 -1.63 -8.66 -22.86
CA GLN A 219 -2.67 -9.58 -23.38
C GLN A 219 -4.04 -9.35 -22.76
N GLY A 220 -4.12 -8.60 -21.66
CA GLY A 220 -5.40 -8.24 -21.03
C GLY A 220 -6.18 -7.22 -21.87
N ARG A 221 -7.51 -7.15 -21.67
CA ARG A 221 -8.35 -6.09 -22.27
C ARG A 221 -7.88 -4.70 -21.83
N ALA A 222 -7.59 -4.54 -20.54
CA ALA A 222 -7.00 -3.35 -19.99
C ALA A 222 -5.47 -3.42 -20.10
N LYS A 223 -4.86 -2.32 -20.54
CA LYS A 223 -3.40 -2.17 -20.55
C LYS A 223 -2.89 -1.61 -19.22
N VAL A 224 -3.33 -2.21 -18.10
CA VAL A 224 -2.92 -1.80 -16.76
C VAL A 224 -1.55 -2.37 -16.47
N THR A 225 -0.64 -1.51 -16.08
CA THR A 225 0.73 -1.85 -15.67
C THR A 225 0.87 -1.83 -14.14
N PRO A 226 1.90 -2.48 -13.57
CA PRO A 226 2.20 -2.30 -12.15
C PRO A 226 2.44 -0.84 -11.75
N PHE A 227 2.97 -0.02 -12.68
CA PHE A 227 3.17 1.41 -12.48
C PHE A 227 1.83 2.13 -12.21
N ASP A 228 0.82 1.92 -13.07
CA ASP A 228 -0.52 2.53 -12.92
C ASP A 228 -1.16 2.15 -11.57
N LEU A 229 -0.95 0.91 -11.14
CA LEU A 229 -1.45 0.43 -9.86
C LEU A 229 -0.72 1.05 -8.67
N LEU A 230 0.62 1.23 -8.75
CA LEU A 230 1.40 1.89 -7.72
C LEU A 230 0.99 3.36 -7.57
N GLU A 231 0.73 4.09 -8.66
CA GLU A 231 0.17 5.44 -8.58
C GLU A 231 -1.22 5.47 -7.92
N SER A 232 -2.05 4.45 -8.20
CA SER A 232 -3.38 4.33 -7.59
C SER A 232 -3.30 4.10 -6.08
N ILE A 233 -2.29 3.37 -5.59
CA ILE A 233 -2.10 3.08 -4.16
C ILE A 233 -2.04 4.36 -3.34
N LEU A 234 -1.37 5.41 -3.80
CA LEU A 234 -1.26 6.70 -3.08
C LEU A 234 -2.62 7.35 -2.79
N ARG A 235 -3.66 6.96 -3.53
CA ARG A 235 -5.03 7.43 -3.37
C ARG A 235 -5.97 6.41 -2.73
N LEU A 236 -5.50 5.18 -2.54
CA LEU A 236 -6.22 4.12 -1.83
C LEU A 236 -5.89 4.10 -0.34
N THR A 237 -4.97 4.95 0.10
CA THR A 237 -4.57 5.19 1.50
C THR A 237 -4.34 3.92 2.32
N PRO A 238 -3.49 2.98 1.85
CA PRO A 238 -3.17 1.81 2.64
C PRO A 238 -2.25 2.15 3.82
N ASP A 239 -2.33 1.35 4.88
CA ASP A 239 -1.29 1.33 5.91
C ASP A 239 -0.01 0.69 5.39
N ARG A 240 -0.14 -0.34 4.53
CA ARG A 240 0.98 -1.02 3.84
C ARG A 240 0.61 -1.40 2.42
N ALA A 241 1.60 -1.33 1.55
CA ALA A 241 1.55 -1.87 0.21
C ALA A 241 2.36 -3.17 0.12
N ILE A 242 1.75 -4.20 -0.47
CA ILE A 242 2.40 -5.50 -0.64
C ILE A 242 2.48 -5.76 -2.14
N MET A 243 3.68 -5.76 -2.68
CA MET A 243 3.89 -6.11 -4.09
C MET A 243 4.39 -7.54 -4.20
N GLY A 244 3.67 -8.38 -4.92
CA GLY A 244 4.00 -9.81 -5.03
C GLY A 244 5.42 -10.04 -5.50
N GLU A 245 5.82 -9.36 -6.58
CA GLU A 245 7.19 -9.42 -7.10
C GLU A 245 7.54 -8.19 -7.96
N ILE A 246 8.76 -7.67 -7.80
CA ILE A 246 9.33 -6.64 -8.66
C ILE A 246 10.16 -7.32 -9.76
N ARG A 247 9.85 -6.96 -11.03
CA ARG A 247 10.46 -7.60 -12.19
C ARG A 247 10.95 -6.63 -13.26
N GLY A 248 10.58 -5.34 -13.17
CA GLY A 248 10.86 -4.35 -14.19
C GLY A 248 10.86 -2.91 -13.68
N GLY A 249 10.41 -1.99 -14.54
CA GLY A 249 10.45 -0.56 -14.29
C GLY A 249 9.62 -0.10 -13.07
N GLU A 250 8.68 -0.91 -12.61
CA GLU A 250 7.91 -0.67 -11.39
C GLU A 250 8.77 -0.60 -10.11
N ALA A 251 10.05 -0.97 -10.22
CA ALA A 251 11.00 -0.85 -9.12
C ALA A 251 11.13 0.58 -8.60
N PHE A 252 11.18 1.57 -9.50
CA PHE A 252 11.32 2.97 -9.09
C PHE A 252 10.05 3.50 -8.39
N PRO A 253 8.85 3.39 -8.95
CA PRO A 253 7.62 3.76 -8.25
C PRO A 253 7.41 3.04 -6.91
N PHE A 254 7.87 1.77 -6.81
CA PHE A 254 7.82 1.06 -5.53
C PHE A 254 8.76 1.71 -4.49
N LEU A 255 9.97 2.09 -4.86
CA LEU A 255 10.88 2.82 -3.98
C LEU A 255 10.30 4.17 -3.55
N GLU A 256 9.70 4.92 -4.49
CA GLU A 256 9.01 6.17 -4.18
C GLU A 256 7.86 5.96 -3.19
N LEU A 257 7.10 4.89 -3.34
CA LEU A 257 6.04 4.52 -2.41
C LEU A 257 6.58 4.30 -0.99
N LEU A 258 7.72 3.59 -0.83
CA LEU A 258 8.35 3.40 0.47
C LEU A 258 8.73 4.73 1.14
N ASN A 259 9.07 5.75 0.34
CA ASN A 259 9.45 7.09 0.82
C ASN A 259 8.25 8.00 1.14
N THR A 260 7.02 7.60 0.82
CA THR A 260 5.82 8.44 0.98
C THR A 260 4.98 8.11 2.21
N GLY A 261 5.57 7.49 3.23
CA GLY A 261 4.89 7.22 4.51
C GLY A 261 4.23 5.85 4.63
N HIS A 262 4.39 4.98 3.63
CA HIS A 262 3.86 3.61 3.62
C HIS A 262 4.88 2.60 4.19
N SER A 263 5.49 2.94 5.34
CA SER A 263 6.45 2.06 6.02
C SER A 263 5.81 0.72 6.41
N GLY A 264 6.61 -0.35 6.37
CA GLY A 264 6.15 -1.72 6.60
C GLY A 264 5.65 -2.40 5.33
N SER A 265 5.93 -1.83 4.17
CA SER A 265 5.62 -2.45 2.87
C SER A 265 6.60 -3.57 2.55
N LEU A 266 6.11 -4.56 1.81
CA LEU A 266 6.88 -5.76 1.46
C LEU A 266 6.84 -6.01 -0.04
N SER A 267 7.95 -6.55 -0.56
CA SER A 267 7.96 -7.11 -1.91
C SER A 267 8.94 -8.28 -2.02
N SER A 268 8.90 -8.95 -3.16
CA SER A 268 9.89 -9.97 -3.50
C SER A 268 10.59 -9.66 -4.83
N ILE A 269 11.76 -10.24 -5.00
CA ILE A 269 12.58 -10.09 -6.21
C ILE A 269 13.38 -11.37 -6.43
N HIS A 270 13.62 -11.72 -7.71
CA HIS A 270 14.57 -12.77 -8.03
C HIS A 270 16.00 -12.25 -7.96
N SER A 271 16.81 -12.78 -7.04
CA SER A 271 18.25 -12.53 -6.96
C SER A 271 18.95 -13.64 -6.19
N ASP A 272 20.25 -13.78 -6.37
CA ASP A 272 21.07 -14.84 -5.78
C ASP A 272 21.78 -14.39 -4.48
N SER A 273 21.76 -13.11 -4.16
CA SER A 273 22.25 -12.56 -2.90
C SER A 273 21.63 -11.20 -2.58
N PRO A 274 21.69 -10.73 -1.32
CA PRO A 274 21.21 -9.39 -0.97
C PRO A 274 21.93 -8.25 -1.72
N GLU A 275 23.24 -8.36 -1.96
CA GLU A 275 24.01 -7.36 -2.70
C GLU A 275 23.53 -7.30 -4.17
N MET A 276 23.41 -8.46 -4.82
CA MET A 276 22.90 -8.56 -6.19
C MET A 276 21.46 -8.10 -6.28
N MET A 277 20.67 -8.25 -5.21
CA MET A 277 19.30 -7.74 -5.13
C MET A 277 19.28 -6.22 -5.29
N PHE A 278 20.11 -5.47 -4.56
CA PHE A 278 20.18 -4.01 -4.68
C PHE A 278 20.66 -3.58 -6.07
N ASP A 279 21.65 -4.28 -6.62
CA ASP A 279 22.16 -4.03 -7.98
C ASP A 279 21.09 -4.25 -9.05
N ARG A 280 20.31 -5.34 -8.91
CA ARG A 280 19.20 -5.67 -9.81
C ARG A 280 18.04 -4.68 -9.69
N LEU A 281 17.66 -4.32 -8.46
CA LEU A 281 16.60 -3.35 -8.17
C LEU A 281 16.94 -1.98 -8.78
N ALA A 282 18.18 -1.50 -8.61
CA ALA A 282 18.66 -0.26 -9.20
C ALA A 282 18.64 -0.32 -10.75
N SER A 283 19.03 -1.45 -11.34
CA SER A 283 18.99 -1.64 -12.79
C SER A 283 17.56 -1.66 -13.34
N MET A 284 16.61 -2.17 -12.58
CA MET A 284 15.18 -2.14 -12.92
C MET A 284 14.61 -0.73 -12.78
N ALA A 285 14.93 -0.02 -11.67
CA ALA A 285 14.50 1.36 -11.43
C ALA A 285 14.99 2.32 -12.53
N ALA A 286 16.23 2.18 -12.96
CA ALA A 286 16.79 2.97 -14.07
C ALA A 286 15.99 2.77 -15.37
N ARG A 287 15.54 1.53 -15.67
CA ARG A 287 14.67 1.26 -16.83
C ARG A 287 13.25 1.82 -16.66
N GLY A 288 12.82 2.05 -15.43
CA GLY A 288 11.53 2.66 -15.08
C GLY A 288 11.50 4.18 -15.18
N GLY A 289 12.56 4.81 -15.68
CA GLY A 289 12.61 6.26 -15.89
C GLY A 289 13.19 7.04 -14.72
N ALA A 290 13.85 6.39 -13.77
CA ALA A 290 14.57 7.10 -12.70
C ALA A 290 15.72 7.94 -13.28
N GLU A 291 15.77 9.21 -12.95
CA GLU A 291 16.82 10.14 -13.39
C GLU A 291 18.16 9.96 -12.65
N MET A 292 18.17 9.15 -11.59
CA MET A 292 19.37 8.84 -10.81
C MET A 292 20.27 7.83 -11.53
N ASN A 293 21.58 7.95 -11.37
CA ASN A 293 22.49 6.92 -11.82
C ASN A 293 22.40 5.65 -10.95
N LYS A 294 22.98 4.54 -11.44
CA LYS A 294 22.86 3.23 -10.77
C LYS A 294 23.38 3.24 -9.32
N SER A 295 24.51 3.91 -9.06
CA SER A 295 25.07 3.98 -7.71
C SER A 295 24.18 4.77 -6.75
N GLN A 296 23.61 5.87 -7.22
CA GLN A 296 22.62 6.63 -6.45
C GLN A 296 21.34 5.81 -6.18
N LEU A 297 20.87 5.03 -7.14
CA LEU A 297 19.70 4.16 -6.96
C LEU A 297 19.98 3.03 -5.95
N ILE A 298 21.18 2.46 -5.92
CA ILE A 298 21.58 1.48 -4.91
C ILE A 298 21.56 2.12 -3.53
N GLU A 299 22.16 3.29 -3.38
CA GLU A 299 22.19 4.01 -2.10
C GLU A 299 20.79 4.39 -1.63
N TYR A 300 19.96 4.93 -2.52
CA TYR A 300 18.56 5.26 -2.25
C TYR A 300 17.77 4.04 -1.82
N SER A 301 17.93 2.91 -2.50
CA SER A 301 17.28 1.65 -2.11
C SER A 301 17.71 1.17 -0.72
N ARG A 302 19.00 1.31 -0.37
CA ARG A 302 19.52 0.95 0.95
C ARG A 302 19.00 1.83 2.08
N GLN A 303 18.65 3.08 1.78
CA GLN A 303 18.02 3.99 2.76
C GLN A 303 16.56 3.63 3.03
N LEU A 304 15.86 3.04 2.06
CA LEU A 304 14.44 2.75 2.13
C LEU A 304 14.10 1.32 2.58
N ILE A 305 14.98 0.37 2.29
CA ILE A 305 14.79 -1.05 2.60
C ILE A 305 15.51 -1.36 3.92
N ASP A 306 14.74 -1.66 4.96
CA ASP A 306 15.29 -1.96 6.29
C ASP A 306 15.86 -3.37 6.37
N VAL A 307 15.18 -4.35 5.74
CA VAL A 307 15.54 -5.77 5.86
C VAL A 307 15.50 -6.46 4.51
N VAL A 308 16.56 -7.21 4.21
CA VAL A 308 16.60 -8.13 3.07
C VAL A 308 16.70 -9.55 3.60
N ILE A 309 15.84 -10.46 3.11
CA ILE A 309 15.80 -11.86 3.50
C ILE A 309 16.09 -12.70 2.26
N GLN A 310 17.24 -13.40 2.27
CA GLN A 310 17.65 -14.28 1.18
C GLN A 310 17.16 -15.70 1.43
N TRP A 311 16.38 -16.23 0.49
CA TRP A 311 15.88 -17.60 0.47
C TRP A 311 16.62 -18.47 -0.53
N GLU A 312 16.92 -19.69 -0.11
CA GLU A 312 17.62 -20.68 -0.92
C GLU A 312 16.80 -21.98 -1.04
N TYR A 313 17.01 -22.66 -2.16
CA TYR A 313 16.55 -24.01 -2.40
C TYR A 313 17.74 -24.94 -2.48
N GLY A 314 17.96 -25.73 -1.42
CA GLY A 314 19.10 -26.61 -1.29
C GLY A 314 19.04 -27.84 -2.19
N PHE A 315 20.18 -28.46 -2.44
CA PHE A 315 20.30 -29.72 -3.19
C PHE A 315 19.51 -30.87 -2.57
N ASP A 316 19.28 -30.83 -1.25
CA ASP A 316 18.49 -31.79 -0.48
C ASP A 316 16.97 -31.55 -0.57
N GLY A 317 16.54 -30.60 -1.38
CA GLY A 317 15.13 -30.22 -1.57
C GLY A 317 14.55 -29.37 -0.44
N ARG A 318 15.34 -28.98 0.56
CA ARG A 318 14.88 -28.08 1.63
C ARG A 318 14.97 -26.63 1.19
N ARG A 319 14.01 -25.84 1.67
CA ARG A 319 14.01 -24.38 1.54
C ARG A 319 14.44 -23.79 2.88
N TYR A 320 15.36 -22.83 2.84
CA TYR A 320 15.88 -22.20 4.06
C TYR A 320 16.26 -20.74 3.78
N ILE A 321 16.38 -19.94 4.84
CA ILE A 321 16.94 -18.61 4.78
C ILE A 321 18.45 -18.74 4.94
N SER A 322 19.19 -18.35 3.91
CA SER A 322 20.65 -18.36 3.91
C SER A 322 21.24 -17.10 4.53
N GLU A 323 20.58 -15.96 4.36
CA GLU A 323 21.06 -14.67 4.83
C GLU A 323 19.93 -13.72 5.20
N VAL A 324 20.15 -12.92 6.22
CA VAL A 324 19.30 -11.78 6.60
C VAL A 324 20.20 -10.57 6.76
N GLN A 325 19.94 -9.51 6.00
CA GLN A 325 20.57 -8.22 6.21
C GLN A 325 19.58 -7.27 6.90
N TYR A 326 20.00 -6.64 7.98
CA TYR A 326 19.24 -5.60 8.68
C TYR A 326 20.04 -4.31 8.69
N ALA A 327 19.56 -3.28 8.00
CA ALA A 327 20.28 -2.03 7.77
C ALA A 327 20.77 -1.34 9.06
N LYS A 328 20.02 -1.49 10.17
CA LYS A 328 20.36 -0.90 11.48
C LYS A 328 21.36 -1.73 12.29
N ALA A 329 21.66 -2.96 11.88
CA ALA A 329 22.57 -3.86 12.59
C ALA A 329 23.93 -4.01 11.88
N ALA A 330 24.11 -3.34 10.73
CA ALA A 330 25.33 -3.35 9.91
C ALA A 330 26.44 -2.50 10.55
#